data_d1421db7da9b6852b181f89c2547b614
#
_entry.id   d1421db7da9b6852b181f89c2547b614
#
_cell.length_a   1.000
_cell.length_b   1.000
_cell.length_c   1.000
_cell.angle_alpha   90.00
_cell.angle_beta   90.00
_cell.angle_gamma   90.00
#
_symmetry.space_group_name_H-M   'P 1'
#
loop_
_entity.id
_entity.type
_entity.pdbx_description
1 polymer ?
#
loop_
_entity_poly.entity_id
_entity_poly.type
_entity_poly.pdbx_seq_one_letter_code
_entity_poly.pdbx_strand_id
1 'polypeptide(L)'
;MFQFDFAYIDYEQLINDLAQRLNVPVINNKLMFPERVASGSLTFVKLPNGIHVNIVNARFAQEWVIWRRKVKEQYYTLRFHELSIPDTLEIRVGDEMLKESNTNRAIAYLTNSLQDWAYIGAAGTVYKGIDVLFDAAWLAGYLGVNEIDDVLSTYLSLQVENVHGEPLHSEYRRLMQEIVEVEDDNPMRLAIIQNRVMLLIERFFLRIYERRKNAYFNIPLSKTDIDRVMQVEAVLTKDIFEPAPTINQLAKMFSISESKLKKDFKLIYGAPVYEYFQKVRMQAARDKLLAGNHSVKEVAMELGYSNLSNFTIALKKEFGLLPSKLLTPC
;
A
#
# COMPACT_ATOMS: atom_id res chain seq x y z
N MET A 1 -5.00 -17.84 19.43
CA MET A 1 -3.93 -17.01 18.84
C MET A 1 -3.18 -17.83 17.79
N PHE A 2 -3.05 -17.33 16.58
CA PHE A 2 -2.23 -17.94 15.53
C PHE A 2 -0.80 -17.37 15.60
N GLN A 3 0.22 -18.25 15.57
CA GLN A 3 1.62 -17.84 15.62
C GLN A 3 2.41 -18.52 14.53
N PHE A 4 3.19 -17.74 13.79
CA PHE A 4 4.11 -18.19 12.76
C PHE A 4 5.46 -17.48 12.89
N ASP A 5 6.53 -18.26 12.98
CA ASP A 5 7.91 -17.80 13.20
C ASP A 5 8.79 -18.40 12.10
N PHE A 6 9.62 -17.58 11.44
CA PHE A 6 10.50 -18.01 10.38
C PHE A 6 11.82 -17.22 10.34
N ALA A 7 12.89 -17.87 9.82
CA ALA A 7 14.24 -17.32 9.77
C ALA A 7 14.87 -17.50 8.37
N TYR A 8 14.11 -17.22 7.33
CA TYR A 8 14.57 -17.31 5.94
C TYR A 8 13.99 -16.18 5.10
N ILE A 9 14.53 -16.01 3.90
CA ILE A 9 14.22 -14.95 2.96
C ILE A 9 13.49 -15.46 1.71
N ASP A 10 13.34 -16.79 1.56
CA ASP A 10 12.65 -17.41 0.44
C ASP A 10 11.14 -17.43 0.68
N TYR A 11 10.41 -16.69 -0.13
CA TYR A 11 8.94 -16.62 -0.04
C TYR A 11 8.24 -17.88 -0.54
N GLU A 12 8.89 -18.68 -1.38
CA GLU A 12 8.37 -20.00 -1.77
C GLU A 12 8.43 -20.96 -0.57
N GLN A 13 9.53 -20.96 0.17
CA GLN A 13 9.63 -21.69 1.42
C GLN A 13 8.62 -21.21 2.45
N LEU A 14 8.46 -19.87 2.58
CA LEU A 14 7.50 -19.26 3.51
C LEU A 14 6.07 -19.76 3.27
N ILE A 15 5.59 -19.75 2.03
CA ILE A 15 4.22 -20.19 1.75
C ILE A 15 4.04 -21.70 2.00
N ASN A 16 5.06 -22.52 1.71
CA ASN A 16 5.02 -23.95 1.95
C ASN A 16 5.01 -24.31 3.44
N ASP A 17 5.88 -23.67 4.23
CA ASP A 17 5.93 -23.89 5.68
C ASP A 17 4.66 -23.39 6.38
N LEU A 18 4.12 -22.27 5.92
CA LEU A 18 2.84 -21.76 6.39
C LEU A 18 1.68 -22.71 6.05
N ALA A 19 1.67 -23.26 4.85
CA ALA A 19 0.69 -24.23 4.40
C ALA A 19 0.74 -25.51 5.25
N GLN A 20 1.93 -26.04 5.52
CA GLN A 20 2.15 -27.17 6.40
C GLN A 20 1.63 -26.87 7.82
N ARG A 21 1.98 -25.68 8.37
CA ARG A 21 1.53 -25.25 9.71
C ARG A 21 0.03 -25.14 9.83
N LEU A 22 -0.64 -24.69 8.75
CA LEU A 22 -2.09 -24.52 8.69
C LEU A 22 -2.84 -25.79 8.29
N ASN A 23 -2.12 -26.80 7.78
CA ASN A 23 -2.66 -28.01 7.17
C ASN A 23 -3.63 -27.71 6.01
N VAL A 24 -3.17 -26.88 5.07
CA VAL A 24 -3.89 -26.52 3.84
C VAL A 24 -2.99 -26.71 2.62
N PRO A 25 -3.54 -26.97 1.42
CA PRO A 25 -2.74 -27.07 0.20
C PRO A 25 -2.29 -25.69 -0.30
N VAL A 26 -1.16 -25.69 -1.02
CA VAL A 26 -0.77 -24.58 -1.91
C VAL A 26 -1.16 -24.98 -3.33
N ILE A 27 -1.99 -24.18 -3.98
CA ILE A 27 -2.46 -24.41 -5.35
C ILE A 27 -2.06 -23.20 -6.19
N ASN A 28 -1.31 -23.40 -7.26
CA ASN A 28 -0.82 -22.32 -8.13
C ASN A 28 -0.09 -21.20 -7.36
N ASN A 29 0.78 -21.59 -6.42
CA ASN A 29 1.50 -20.67 -5.52
C ASN A 29 0.58 -19.80 -4.64
N LYS A 30 -0.65 -20.22 -4.43
CA LYS A 30 -1.65 -19.56 -3.60
C LYS A 30 -2.09 -20.45 -2.46
N LEU A 31 -2.09 -19.90 -1.26
CA LEU A 31 -2.60 -20.48 -0.03
C LEU A 31 -3.89 -19.78 0.34
N MET A 32 -4.97 -20.54 0.51
CA MET A 32 -6.20 -20.03 1.12
C MET A 32 -6.13 -20.24 2.63
N PHE A 33 -6.32 -19.18 3.41
CA PHE A 33 -6.34 -19.31 4.86
C PHE A 33 -7.57 -20.13 5.31
N PRO A 34 -7.41 -21.04 6.30
CA PRO A 34 -8.56 -21.69 6.91
C PRO A 34 -9.34 -20.66 7.76
N GLU A 35 -10.68 -20.71 7.71
CA GLU A 35 -11.57 -19.74 8.36
C GLU A 35 -11.29 -19.54 9.86
N ARG A 36 -10.81 -20.59 10.54
CA ARG A 36 -10.41 -20.51 11.96
C ARG A 36 -9.26 -19.54 12.21
N VAL A 37 -8.45 -19.21 11.19
CA VAL A 37 -7.29 -18.30 11.30
C VAL A 37 -7.57 -16.97 10.62
N ALA A 38 -7.98 -17.01 9.35
CA ALA A 38 -8.32 -15.82 8.58
C ALA A 38 -9.23 -16.20 7.41
N SER A 39 -9.96 -15.24 6.85
CA SER A 39 -10.53 -15.33 5.50
C SER A 39 -9.60 -14.65 4.52
N GLY A 40 -9.46 -15.21 3.31
CA GLY A 40 -8.61 -14.64 2.25
C GLY A 40 -7.41 -15.52 1.89
N SER A 41 -6.37 -14.93 1.32
CA SER A 41 -5.26 -15.67 0.72
C SER A 41 -3.89 -14.98 0.86
N LEU A 42 -2.86 -15.83 0.74
CA LEU A 42 -1.48 -15.45 0.47
C LEU A 42 -1.07 -16.04 -0.87
N THR A 43 -0.51 -15.22 -1.76
CA THR A 43 -0.02 -15.67 -3.07
C THR A 43 1.46 -15.33 -3.21
N PHE A 44 2.26 -16.29 -3.61
CA PHE A 44 3.66 -16.10 -3.96
C PHE A 44 3.83 -15.99 -5.47
N VAL A 45 4.63 -15.02 -5.93
CA VAL A 45 4.98 -14.85 -7.35
C VAL A 45 6.48 -14.65 -7.47
N LYS A 46 7.14 -15.54 -8.21
CA LYS A 46 8.52 -15.36 -8.65
C LYS A 46 8.51 -14.70 -10.01
N LEU A 47 9.03 -13.48 -10.10
CA LEU A 47 9.07 -12.73 -11.34
C LEU A 47 10.28 -13.12 -12.21
N PRO A 48 10.17 -13.02 -13.55
CA PRO A 48 11.25 -13.35 -14.48
C PRO A 48 12.55 -12.57 -14.24
N ASN A 49 12.48 -11.38 -13.66
CA ASN A 49 13.61 -10.52 -13.31
C ASN A 49 14.27 -10.86 -11.97
N GLY A 50 13.89 -11.95 -11.32
CA GLY A 50 14.47 -12.43 -10.06
C GLY A 50 13.84 -11.87 -8.79
N ILE A 51 12.88 -10.94 -8.88
CA ILE A 51 12.13 -10.45 -7.71
C ILE A 51 11.16 -11.52 -7.21
N HIS A 52 11.04 -11.63 -5.91
CA HIS A 52 10.02 -12.42 -5.25
C HIS A 52 8.94 -11.49 -4.67
N VAL A 53 7.68 -11.82 -4.88
CA VAL A 53 6.53 -11.02 -4.47
C VAL A 53 5.56 -11.86 -3.66
N ASN A 54 5.17 -11.36 -2.48
CA ASN A 54 4.02 -11.88 -1.74
C ASN A 54 2.84 -10.91 -1.89
N ILE A 55 1.68 -11.47 -2.19
CA ILE A 55 0.42 -10.75 -2.26
C ILE A 55 -0.47 -11.30 -1.15
N VAL A 56 -0.79 -10.47 -0.17
CA VAL A 56 -1.62 -10.83 0.99
C VAL A 56 -2.94 -10.08 0.91
N ASN A 57 -4.04 -10.81 1.07
CA ASN A 57 -5.36 -10.23 1.28
C ASN A 57 -6.08 -11.10 2.31
N ALA A 58 -6.08 -10.68 3.56
CA ALA A 58 -6.59 -11.49 4.67
C ALA A 58 -7.33 -10.65 5.72
N ARG A 59 -8.40 -11.24 6.29
CA ARG A 59 -9.05 -10.76 7.50
C ARG A 59 -8.85 -11.81 8.58
N PHE A 60 -8.11 -11.48 9.62
CA PHE A 60 -7.80 -12.40 10.71
C PHE A 60 -9.01 -12.62 11.63
N ALA A 61 -9.36 -13.89 11.85
CA ALA A 61 -10.47 -14.29 12.72
C ALA A 61 -10.08 -14.36 14.20
N GLN A 62 -8.79 -14.37 14.51
CA GLN A 62 -8.25 -14.46 15.86
C GLN A 62 -7.00 -13.59 15.99
N GLU A 63 -6.49 -13.42 17.21
CA GLU A 63 -5.17 -12.82 17.42
C GLU A 63 -4.10 -13.58 16.67
N TRP A 64 -3.13 -12.86 16.14
CA TRP A 64 -2.07 -13.43 15.31
C TRP A 64 -0.73 -12.78 15.57
N VAL A 65 0.34 -13.57 15.42
CA VAL A 65 1.73 -13.15 15.51
C VAL A 65 2.48 -13.74 14.33
N ILE A 66 3.13 -12.88 13.58
CA ILE A 66 4.07 -13.26 12.52
C ILE A 66 5.43 -12.69 12.87
N TRP A 67 6.41 -13.58 13.05
CA TRP A 67 7.76 -13.22 13.44
C TRP A 67 8.73 -13.61 12.33
N ARG A 68 9.38 -12.62 11.71
CA ARG A 68 10.53 -12.86 10.85
C ARG A 68 11.80 -12.62 11.65
N ARG A 69 12.56 -13.67 11.86
CA ARG A 69 13.85 -13.60 12.52
C ARG A 69 14.92 -13.07 11.57
N LYS A 70 15.92 -12.40 12.11
CA LYS A 70 17.08 -11.94 11.36
C LYS A 70 17.83 -13.12 10.73
N VAL A 71 18.42 -12.89 9.55
CA VAL A 71 19.29 -13.81 8.85
C VAL A 71 20.61 -13.13 8.52
N LYS A 72 21.64 -13.90 8.14
CA LYS A 72 22.98 -13.36 7.85
C LYS A 72 23.05 -12.69 6.47
N GLU A 73 22.30 -13.21 5.52
CA GLU A 73 22.22 -12.71 4.15
C GLU A 73 21.44 -11.40 4.13
N GLN A 74 21.99 -10.38 3.48
CA GLN A 74 21.36 -9.07 3.41
C GLN A 74 20.38 -8.99 2.25
N TYR A 75 19.10 -8.89 2.58
CA TYR A 75 18.00 -8.66 1.67
C TYR A 75 17.11 -7.52 2.15
N TYR A 76 16.42 -6.92 1.21
CA TYR A 76 15.46 -5.86 1.48
C TYR A 76 14.06 -6.33 1.13
N THR A 77 13.10 -5.94 1.94
CA THR A 77 11.68 -6.12 1.64
C THR A 77 11.01 -4.77 1.59
N LEU A 78 10.57 -4.38 0.40
CA LEU A 78 9.73 -3.21 0.20
C LEU A 78 8.26 -3.64 0.35
N ARG A 79 7.57 -3.00 1.28
CA ARG A 79 6.21 -3.37 1.68
C ARG A 79 5.24 -2.24 1.37
N PHE A 80 4.11 -2.60 0.78
CA PHE A 80 2.97 -1.72 0.54
C PHE A 80 1.78 -2.31 1.25
N HIS A 81 1.38 -1.74 2.38
CA HIS A 81 0.37 -2.31 3.27
C HIS A 81 -0.79 -1.37 3.53
N GLU A 82 -2.00 -1.90 3.38
CA GLU A 82 -3.23 -1.32 3.89
C GLU A 82 -3.75 -2.18 5.04
N LEU A 83 -3.83 -1.59 6.21
CA LEU A 83 -4.23 -2.24 7.44
C LEU A 83 -5.46 -1.54 8.00
N SER A 84 -6.53 -2.29 8.25
CA SER A 84 -7.64 -1.84 9.09
C SER A 84 -7.51 -2.54 10.43
N ILE A 85 -7.25 -1.76 11.47
CA ILE A 85 -6.89 -2.22 12.80
C ILE A 85 -8.05 -1.89 13.75
N PRO A 86 -8.91 -2.88 14.07
CA PRO A 86 -10.10 -2.62 14.91
C PRO A 86 -9.77 -2.44 16.38
N ASP A 87 -8.65 -3.00 16.86
CA ASP A 87 -8.23 -2.94 18.25
C ASP A 87 -6.74 -2.56 18.33
N THR A 88 -5.83 -3.51 18.37
CA THR A 88 -4.40 -3.27 18.49
C THR A 88 -3.60 -3.99 17.44
N LEU A 89 -2.55 -3.32 16.95
CA LEU A 89 -1.45 -3.90 16.17
C LEU A 89 -0.13 -3.43 16.78
N GLU A 90 0.74 -4.35 17.12
CA GLU A 90 2.11 -4.06 17.49
C GLU A 90 3.03 -4.45 16.33
N ILE A 91 3.93 -3.54 15.97
CA ILE A 91 4.99 -3.79 14.99
C ILE A 91 6.31 -3.69 15.76
N ARG A 92 7.10 -4.75 15.75
CA ARG A 92 8.42 -4.79 16.39
C ARG A 92 9.51 -4.83 15.34
N VAL A 93 10.55 -4.01 15.55
CA VAL A 93 11.75 -3.96 14.71
C VAL A 93 12.96 -3.95 15.64
N GLY A 94 13.69 -5.07 15.74
CA GLY A 94 14.73 -5.23 16.75
C GLY A 94 14.15 -5.03 18.15
N ASP A 95 14.69 -4.09 18.91
CA ASP A 95 14.25 -3.74 20.26
C ASP A 95 13.14 -2.67 20.31
N GLU A 96 12.82 -2.07 19.20
CA GLU A 96 11.79 -1.04 19.11
C GLU A 96 10.40 -1.62 18.91
N MET A 97 9.39 -0.96 19.49
CA MET A 97 7.99 -1.35 19.37
C MET A 97 7.12 -0.14 19.01
N LEU A 98 6.36 -0.30 17.93
CA LEU A 98 5.30 0.61 17.55
C LEU A 98 3.95 -0.04 17.87
N LYS A 99 3.09 0.69 18.56
CA LYS A 99 1.73 0.24 18.87
C LYS A 99 0.72 1.16 18.19
N GLU A 100 -0.23 0.55 17.48
CA GLU A 100 -1.32 1.21 16.78
C GLU A 100 -2.65 0.63 17.27
N SER A 101 -3.69 1.46 17.33
CA SER A 101 -5.01 1.00 17.74
C SER A 101 -6.13 1.78 17.06
N ASN A 102 -7.24 1.10 16.74
CA ASN A 102 -8.46 1.68 16.17
C ASN A 102 -8.19 2.62 14.98
N THR A 103 -7.33 2.21 14.07
CA THR A 103 -6.89 3.04 12.96
C THR A 103 -6.88 2.28 11.64
N ASN A 104 -6.95 3.03 10.56
CA ASN A 104 -6.63 2.56 9.22
C ASN A 104 -5.25 3.09 8.86
N ARG A 105 -4.33 2.21 8.51
CA ARG A 105 -2.98 2.55 8.13
C ARG A 105 -2.69 2.09 6.72
N ALA A 106 -2.23 3.02 5.89
CA ALA A 106 -1.86 2.75 4.51
C ALA A 106 -0.46 3.30 4.26
N ILE A 107 0.55 2.42 4.26
CA ILE A 107 1.97 2.80 4.23
C ILE A 107 2.79 1.93 3.29
N ALA A 108 3.83 2.55 2.68
CA ALA A 108 4.94 1.84 2.06
C ALA A 108 6.20 2.03 2.91
N TYR A 109 6.96 0.97 3.13
CA TYR A 109 8.19 1.02 3.92
C TYR A 109 9.14 -0.11 3.54
N LEU A 110 10.44 0.15 3.79
CA LEU A 110 11.51 -0.78 3.48
C LEU A 110 12.05 -1.38 4.79
N THR A 111 12.28 -2.69 4.80
CA THR A 111 12.96 -3.39 5.89
C THR A 111 14.13 -4.18 5.37
N ASN A 112 15.11 -4.46 6.20
CA ASN A 112 16.20 -5.39 5.87
C ASN A 112 16.06 -6.71 6.63
N SER A 113 16.82 -7.71 6.20
CA SER A 113 16.85 -9.05 6.80
C SER A 113 17.73 -9.16 8.04
N LEU A 114 18.54 -8.14 8.37
CA LEU A 114 19.52 -8.16 9.44
C LEU A 114 18.92 -7.90 10.83
N GLN A 115 17.64 -7.50 10.88
CA GLN A 115 16.91 -7.23 12.13
C GLN A 115 15.71 -8.15 12.25
N ASP A 116 15.35 -8.50 13.48
CA ASP A 116 14.08 -9.16 13.78
C ASP A 116 12.92 -8.23 13.45
N TRP A 117 11.85 -8.80 12.90
CA TRP A 117 10.63 -8.08 12.59
C TRP A 117 9.41 -8.89 12.99
N ALA A 118 8.46 -8.27 13.69
CA ALA A 118 7.22 -8.94 14.05
C ALA A 118 5.98 -8.06 13.86
N TYR A 119 4.89 -8.73 13.54
CA TYR A 119 3.54 -8.19 13.62
C TYR A 119 2.75 -8.99 14.66
N ILE A 120 2.07 -8.28 15.56
CA ILE A 120 1.18 -8.84 16.58
C ILE A 120 -0.14 -8.11 16.44
N GLY A 121 -1.16 -8.77 15.90
CA GLY A 121 -2.44 -8.16 15.56
C GLY A 121 -3.61 -8.80 16.27
N ALA A 122 -4.63 -7.99 16.56
CA ALA A 122 -5.90 -8.43 17.12
C ALA A 122 -6.78 -9.15 16.09
N ALA A 123 -7.76 -9.91 16.57
CA ALA A 123 -8.84 -10.43 15.74
C ALA A 123 -9.57 -9.29 15.01
N GLY A 124 -10.04 -9.57 13.80
CA GLY A 124 -10.72 -8.58 12.95
C GLY A 124 -9.81 -7.70 12.13
N THR A 125 -8.48 -7.73 12.35
CA THR A 125 -7.52 -6.99 11.52
C THR A 125 -7.64 -7.42 10.05
N VAL A 126 -7.84 -6.44 9.16
CA VAL A 126 -7.77 -6.64 7.72
C VAL A 126 -6.39 -6.23 7.25
N TYR A 127 -5.73 -7.13 6.56
CA TYR A 127 -4.38 -6.94 6.03
C TYR A 127 -4.40 -7.15 4.51
N LYS A 128 -4.14 -6.09 3.76
CA LYS A 128 -3.90 -6.13 2.32
C LYS A 128 -2.48 -5.64 2.07
N GLY A 129 -1.67 -6.43 1.39
CA GLY A 129 -0.29 -6.08 1.21
C GLY A 129 0.38 -6.70 0.00
N ILE A 130 1.40 -6.00 -0.47
CA ILE A 130 2.35 -6.48 -1.47
C ILE A 130 3.74 -6.31 -0.87
N ASP A 131 4.43 -7.44 -0.67
CA ASP A 131 5.80 -7.48 -0.20
C ASP A 131 6.72 -7.84 -1.37
N VAL A 132 7.70 -7.01 -1.63
CA VAL A 132 8.65 -7.18 -2.72
C VAL A 132 10.04 -7.41 -2.14
N LEU A 133 10.60 -8.59 -2.39
CA LEU A 133 11.91 -9.02 -1.91
C LEU A 133 12.97 -8.88 -3.00
N PHE A 134 14.08 -8.22 -2.68
CA PHE A 134 15.24 -8.04 -3.55
C PHE A 134 16.53 -7.84 -2.74
N ASP A 135 17.68 -8.00 -3.36
CA ASP A 135 18.98 -7.65 -2.79
C ASP A 135 19.53 -6.31 -3.33
N ALA A 136 20.64 -5.84 -2.75
CA ALA A 136 21.27 -4.59 -3.17
C ALA A 136 21.82 -4.68 -4.61
N ALA A 137 22.33 -5.85 -5.03
CA ALA A 137 22.88 -6.04 -6.37
C ALA A 137 21.79 -5.94 -7.44
N TRP A 138 20.61 -6.53 -7.17
CA TRP A 138 19.44 -6.39 -8.04
C TRP A 138 19.03 -4.92 -8.18
N LEU A 139 18.94 -4.22 -7.06
CA LEU A 139 18.53 -2.81 -7.05
C LEU A 139 19.52 -1.92 -7.83
N ALA A 140 20.83 -2.15 -7.65
CA ALA A 140 21.88 -1.46 -8.38
C ALA A 140 21.79 -1.70 -9.88
N GLY A 141 21.61 -2.96 -10.29
CA GLY A 141 21.53 -3.35 -11.69
C GLY A 141 20.30 -2.81 -12.42
N TYR A 142 19.14 -2.77 -11.75
CA TYR A 142 17.87 -2.36 -12.38
C TYR A 142 17.59 -0.86 -12.30
N LEU A 143 17.96 -0.19 -11.24
CA LEU A 143 17.70 1.24 -11.10
C LEU A 143 18.87 2.10 -11.57
N GLY A 144 20.03 1.51 -11.87
CA GLY A 144 21.23 2.25 -12.35
C GLY A 144 21.76 3.26 -11.33
N VAL A 145 21.45 3.07 -10.04
CA VAL A 145 21.85 3.99 -8.97
C VAL A 145 23.12 3.47 -8.31
N ASN A 146 24.24 4.14 -8.56
CA ASN A 146 25.54 3.75 -8.00
C ASN A 146 25.71 4.07 -6.50
N GLU A 147 24.79 4.85 -5.92
CA GLU A 147 24.83 5.30 -4.51
C GLU A 147 23.71 4.65 -3.66
N ILE A 148 23.34 3.42 -3.99
CA ILE A 148 22.25 2.72 -3.34
C ILE A 148 22.48 2.51 -1.85
N ASP A 149 23.70 2.16 -1.45
CA ASP A 149 24.02 1.91 -0.05
C ASP A 149 23.80 3.16 0.80
N ASP A 150 24.08 4.35 0.28
CA ASP A 150 23.84 5.61 0.98
C ASP A 150 22.34 5.95 1.08
N VAL A 151 21.56 5.67 0.02
CA VAL A 151 20.11 5.89 0.02
C VAL A 151 19.43 4.90 0.95
N LEU A 152 19.78 3.63 0.87
CA LEU A 152 19.23 2.57 1.71
C LEU A 152 19.64 2.73 3.18
N SER A 153 20.91 3.00 3.46
CA SER A 153 21.40 3.20 4.82
C SER A 153 20.79 4.45 5.47
N THR A 154 20.68 5.54 4.73
CA THR A 154 20.02 6.77 5.21
C THR A 154 18.54 6.51 5.47
N TYR A 155 17.83 5.83 4.57
CA TYR A 155 16.41 5.53 4.75
C TYR A 155 16.18 4.58 5.92
N LEU A 156 17.00 3.55 6.05
CA LEU A 156 16.91 2.57 7.13
C LEU A 156 17.32 3.18 8.48
N SER A 157 18.33 4.07 8.54
CA SER A 157 18.70 4.76 9.76
C SER A 157 17.64 5.73 10.25
N LEU A 158 16.96 6.43 9.34
CA LEU A 158 15.81 7.29 9.66
C LEU A 158 14.61 6.48 10.16
N GLN A 159 14.47 5.22 9.74
CA GLN A 159 13.39 4.34 10.18
C GLN A 159 13.63 3.70 11.54
N VAL A 160 14.89 3.49 11.95
CA VAL A 160 15.23 2.93 13.27
C VAL A 160 14.81 3.89 14.39
N GLU A 161 14.91 5.21 14.15
CA GLU A 161 14.45 6.22 15.13
C GLU A 161 12.93 6.43 15.13
N ASN A 162 12.24 6.08 14.03
CA ASN A 162 10.78 6.22 13.91
C ASN A 162 10.29 5.29 12.79
N VAL A 163 9.42 4.32 13.05
CA VAL A 163 8.79 3.46 12.03
C VAL A 163 7.90 4.31 11.11
N HIS A 164 8.51 5.17 10.31
CA HIS A 164 7.83 6.07 9.37
C HIS A 164 7.79 5.42 8.00
N GLY A 165 6.64 4.85 7.66
CA GLY A 165 6.35 4.48 6.28
C GLY A 165 5.97 5.71 5.45
N GLU A 166 6.20 5.61 4.13
CA GLU A 166 5.59 6.50 3.16
C GLU A 166 4.09 6.24 3.11
N PRO A 167 3.22 7.25 3.29
CA PRO A 167 1.80 7.06 3.09
C PRO A 167 1.49 6.56 1.67
N LEU A 168 0.62 5.55 1.57
CA LEU A 168 0.14 5.07 0.26
C LEU A 168 -0.80 6.12 -0.33
N HIS A 169 -0.37 6.76 -1.39
CA HIS A 169 -1.25 7.63 -2.19
C HIS A 169 -2.03 6.83 -3.23
N SER A 170 -2.97 7.48 -3.89
CA SER A 170 -3.90 6.86 -4.84
C SER A 170 -3.23 6.03 -5.95
N GLU A 171 -2.05 6.44 -6.43
CA GLU A 171 -1.31 5.69 -7.45
C GLU A 171 -0.79 4.34 -6.93
N TYR A 172 -0.25 4.29 -5.69
CA TYR A 172 0.16 3.01 -5.09
C TYR A 172 -1.03 2.07 -4.92
N ARG A 173 -2.15 2.58 -4.38
CA ARG A 173 -3.37 1.77 -4.20
C ARG A 173 -3.88 1.21 -5.52
N ARG A 174 -3.88 2.03 -6.58
CA ARG A 174 -4.27 1.57 -7.93
C ARG A 174 -3.36 0.44 -8.41
N LEU A 175 -2.04 0.59 -8.31
CA LEU A 175 -1.09 -0.45 -8.73
C LEU A 175 -1.25 -1.74 -7.90
N MET A 176 -1.45 -1.62 -6.59
CA MET A 176 -1.72 -2.75 -5.70
C MET A 176 -3.02 -3.47 -6.11
N GLN A 177 -4.08 -2.72 -6.39
CA GLN A 177 -5.36 -3.27 -6.83
C GLN A 177 -5.21 -3.99 -8.17
N GLU A 178 -4.55 -3.39 -9.15
CA GLU A 178 -4.27 -4.01 -10.44
C GLU A 178 -3.47 -5.31 -10.31
N ILE A 179 -2.59 -5.44 -9.32
CA ILE A 179 -1.85 -6.68 -9.01
C ILE A 179 -2.78 -7.75 -8.41
N VAL A 180 -3.62 -7.36 -7.46
CA VAL A 180 -4.51 -8.29 -6.73
C VAL A 180 -5.63 -8.83 -7.62
N GLU A 181 -6.12 -8.01 -8.56
CA GLU A 181 -7.25 -8.33 -9.44
C GLU A 181 -6.88 -9.13 -10.68
N VAL A 182 -5.58 -9.34 -10.95
CA VAL A 182 -5.18 -10.18 -12.08
C VAL A 182 -5.63 -11.63 -11.84
N GLU A 183 -6.48 -12.12 -12.71
CA GLU A 183 -6.99 -13.49 -12.68
C GLU A 183 -5.85 -14.53 -12.77
N ASP A 184 -5.99 -15.64 -12.06
CA ASP A 184 -4.95 -16.67 -11.97
C ASP A 184 -4.69 -17.36 -13.32
N ASP A 185 -5.66 -17.40 -14.24
CA ASP A 185 -5.59 -17.97 -15.58
C ASP A 185 -5.25 -16.97 -16.69
N ASN A 186 -5.04 -15.70 -16.35
CA ASN A 186 -4.66 -14.67 -17.33
C ASN A 186 -3.28 -15.01 -17.95
N PRO A 187 -3.18 -15.18 -19.29
CA PRO A 187 -1.94 -15.56 -19.96
C PRO A 187 -0.82 -14.53 -19.80
N MET A 188 -1.16 -13.27 -19.53
CA MET A 188 -0.20 -12.18 -19.32
C MET A 188 0.05 -11.87 -17.84
N ARG A 189 -0.45 -12.71 -16.92
CA ARG A 189 -0.43 -12.48 -15.48
C ARG A 189 0.96 -12.07 -14.96
N LEU A 190 2.00 -12.81 -15.29
CA LEU A 190 3.36 -12.50 -14.82
C LEU A 190 3.87 -11.15 -15.35
N ALA A 191 3.61 -10.84 -16.62
CA ALA A 191 4.01 -9.57 -17.23
C ALA A 191 3.28 -8.38 -16.59
N ILE A 192 1.98 -8.54 -16.32
CA ILE A 192 1.16 -7.53 -15.66
C ILE A 192 1.68 -7.26 -14.25
N ILE A 193 1.86 -8.31 -13.43
CA ILE A 193 2.36 -8.20 -12.06
C ILE A 193 3.75 -7.58 -12.07
N GLN A 194 4.67 -8.04 -12.92
CA GLN A 194 6.02 -7.48 -13.02
C GLN A 194 6.02 -6.00 -13.33
N ASN A 195 5.24 -5.56 -14.31
CA ASN A 195 5.14 -4.15 -14.67
C ASN A 195 4.65 -3.28 -13.49
N ARG A 196 3.61 -3.72 -12.77
CA ARG A 196 3.06 -2.97 -11.63
C ARG A 196 4.01 -2.94 -10.45
N VAL A 197 4.66 -4.07 -10.16
CA VAL A 197 5.70 -4.15 -9.12
C VAL A 197 6.87 -3.23 -9.44
N MET A 198 7.34 -3.20 -10.69
CA MET A 198 8.42 -2.30 -11.12
C MET A 198 8.02 -0.82 -10.95
N LEU A 199 6.78 -0.46 -11.28
CA LEU A 199 6.25 0.89 -11.06
C LEU A 199 6.16 1.23 -9.55
N LEU A 200 5.75 0.29 -8.71
CA LEU A 200 5.74 0.48 -7.25
C LEU A 200 7.15 0.79 -6.72
N ILE A 201 8.15 0.02 -7.16
CA ILE A 201 9.56 0.21 -6.79
C ILE A 201 10.06 1.58 -7.30
N GLU A 202 9.86 1.87 -8.59
CA GLU A 202 10.27 3.14 -9.21
C GLU A 202 9.69 4.34 -8.43
N ARG A 203 8.38 4.37 -8.18
CA ARG A 203 7.72 5.46 -7.49
C ARG A 203 8.21 5.64 -6.06
N PHE A 204 8.45 4.54 -5.36
CA PHE A 204 8.98 4.58 -4.00
C PHE A 204 10.39 5.22 -3.96
N PHE A 205 11.31 4.72 -4.76
CA PHE A 205 12.69 5.23 -4.78
C PHE A 205 12.80 6.63 -5.37
N LEU A 206 12.00 6.97 -6.38
CA LEU A 206 11.95 8.32 -6.94
C LEU A 206 11.56 9.35 -5.87
N ARG A 207 10.55 9.04 -5.03
CA ARG A 207 10.14 9.92 -3.92
C ARG A 207 11.23 10.09 -2.87
N ILE A 208 11.93 9.01 -2.51
CA ILE A 208 13.05 9.09 -1.57
C ILE A 208 14.15 9.99 -2.16
N TYR A 209 14.48 9.82 -3.43
CA TYR A 209 15.49 10.62 -4.12
C TYR A 209 15.11 12.10 -4.24
N GLU A 210 13.86 12.40 -4.58
CA GLU A 210 13.36 13.78 -4.64
C GLU A 210 13.39 14.45 -3.27
N ARG A 211 13.08 13.73 -2.20
CA ARG A 211 13.21 14.24 -0.82
C ARG A 211 14.65 14.61 -0.45
N ARG A 212 15.64 13.82 -0.86
CA ARG A 212 17.05 14.16 -0.63
C ARG A 212 17.47 15.44 -1.35
N LYS A 213 16.99 15.67 -2.59
CA LYS A 213 17.35 16.85 -3.40
C LYS A 213 16.71 18.15 -2.95
N ASN A 214 15.53 18.10 -2.39
CA ASN A 214 14.76 19.27 -2.02
C ASN A 214 14.93 19.57 -0.53
N ALA A 215 15.66 20.65 -0.19
CA ALA A 215 15.78 21.14 1.18
C ALA A 215 14.41 21.46 1.84
N TYR A 216 13.35 21.68 1.06
CA TYR A 216 11.97 21.82 1.53
C TYR A 216 11.37 20.51 2.09
N PHE A 217 11.87 19.36 1.69
CA PHE A 217 11.45 18.07 2.24
C PHE A 217 12.21 17.67 3.50
N ASN A 218 13.25 18.40 3.86
CA ASN A 218 14.00 18.25 5.10
C ASN A 218 13.35 18.93 6.32
N ILE A 219 12.11 19.43 6.20
CA ILE A 219 11.33 19.79 7.37
C ILE A 219 10.78 18.48 7.93
N PRO A 220 11.34 17.96 9.02
CA PRO A 220 10.85 16.70 9.59
C PRO A 220 9.42 16.95 10.08
N LEU A 221 8.44 16.34 9.39
CA LEU A 221 7.12 16.22 9.98
C LEU A 221 7.24 15.29 11.19
N SER A 222 6.71 15.72 12.31
CA SER A 222 6.65 14.82 13.46
C SER A 222 5.78 13.60 13.13
N LYS A 223 6.03 12.48 13.79
CA LYS A 223 5.16 11.29 13.67
C LYS A 223 3.69 11.67 13.84
N THR A 224 3.39 12.51 14.84
CA THR A 224 2.04 13.00 15.12
C THR A 224 1.43 13.76 13.94
N ASP A 225 2.23 14.54 13.20
CA ASP A 225 1.74 15.28 12.03
C ASP A 225 1.45 14.33 10.85
N ILE A 226 2.32 13.34 10.63
CA ILE A 226 2.10 12.30 9.61
C ILE A 226 0.84 11.51 9.92
N ASP A 227 0.69 11.03 11.15
CA ASP A 227 -0.47 10.24 11.59
C ASP A 227 -1.78 11.04 11.45
N ARG A 228 -1.77 12.34 11.81
CA ARG A 228 -2.94 13.22 11.60
C ARG A 228 -3.32 13.35 10.13
N VAL A 229 -2.35 13.57 9.27
CA VAL A 229 -2.61 13.72 7.83
C VAL A 229 -3.08 12.41 7.21
N MET A 230 -2.56 11.27 7.66
CA MET A 230 -3.06 9.95 7.27
C MET A 230 -4.51 9.72 7.73
N GLN A 231 -4.86 10.14 8.94
CA GLN A 231 -6.24 10.08 9.42
C GLN A 231 -7.18 10.99 8.63
N VAL A 232 -6.72 12.17 8.22
CA VAL A 232 -7.47 13.06 7.31
C VAL A 232 -7.74 12.35 5.98
N GLU A 233 -6.72 11.71 5.41
CA GLU A 233 -6.87 10.97 4.17
C GLU A 233 -7.84 9.80 4.32
N ALA A 234 -7.75 9.04 5.41
CA ALA A 234 -8.66 7.95 5.71
C ALA A 234 -10.13 8.41 5.82
N VAL A 235 -10.38 9.58 6.41
CA VAL A 235 -11.73 10.17 6.45
C VAL A 235 -12.21 10.58 5.06
N LEU A 236 -11.33 11.19 4.25
CA LEU A 236 -11.66 11.60 2.89
C LEU A 236 -11.98 10.41 1.97
N THR A 237 -11.29 9.29 2.16
CA THR A 237 -11.43 8.11 1.28
C THR A 237 -12.39 7.06 1.81
N LYS A 238 -12.93 7.24 3.02
CA LYS A 238 -13.89 6.32 3.65
C LYS A 238 -15.17 6.16 2.83
N ASP A 239 -15.70 7.27 2.36
CA ASP A 239 -16.85 7.31 1.46
C ASP A 239 -16.63 8.36 0.38
N ILE A 240 -16.17 7.91 -0.77
CA ILE A 240 -15.85 8.78 -1.91
C ILE A 240 -17.08 9.23 -2.70
N PHE A 241 -18.25 8.66 -2.41
CA PHE A 241 -19.51 9.03 -3.05
C PHE A 241 -20.17 10.21 -2.35
N GLU A 242 -19.90 10.39 -1.06
CA GLU A 242 -20.37 11.54 -0.28
C GLU A 242 -19.49 12.79 -0.52
N PRO A 243 -20.05 13.99 -0.31
CA PRO A 243 -19.28 15.24 -0.37
C PRO A 243 -18.14 15.24 0.67
N ALA A 244 -16.95 15.66 0.25
CA ALA A 244 -15.82 15.78 1.16
C ALA A 244 -16.11 16.79 2.29
N PRO A 245 -15.67 16.50 3.53
CA PRO A 245 -15.69 17.49 4.59
C PRO A 245 -14.87 18.73 4.19
N THR A 246 -15.27 19.90 4.66
CA THR A 246 -14.52 21.14 4.41
C THR A 246 -13.16 21.11 5.11
N ILE A 247 -12.20 21.90 4.60
CA ILE A 247 -10.88 22.03 5.26
C ILE A 247 -11.03 22.44 6.72
N ASN A 248 -11.97 23.34 7.02
CA ASN A 248 -12.24 23.74 8.40
C ASN A 248 -12.75 22.60 9.28
N GLN A 249 -13.66 21.76 8.76
CA GLN A 249 -14.14 20.58 9.47
C GLN A 249 -13.02 19.58 9.72
N LEU A 250 -12.20 19.27 8.70
CA LEU A 250 -11.04 18.39 8.82
C LEU A 250 -10.02 18.95 9.83
N ALA A 251 -9.72 20.25 9.76
CA ALA A 251 -8.78 20.92 10.67
C ALA A 251 -9.25 20.84 12.12
N LYS A 252 -10.55 21.07 12.38
CA LYS A 252 -11.14 20.93 13.72
C LYS A 252 -11.14 19.48 14.21
N MET A 253 -11.51 18.54 13.36
CA MET A 253 -11.61 17.10 13.67
C MET A 253 -10.28 16.53 14.16
N PHE A 254 -9.17 16.99 13.57
CA PHE A 254 -7.83 16.50 13.89
C PHE A 254 -6.96 17.49 14.68
N SER A 255 -7.54 18.54 15.23
CA SER A 255 -6.85 19.54 16.07
C SER A 255 -5.58 20.10 15.42
N ILE A 256 -5.70 20.51 14.15
CA ILE A 256 -4.63 21.09 13.33
C ILE A 256 -5.14 22.41 12.70
N SER A 257 -4.26 23.38 12.46
CA SER A 257 -4.67 24.58 11.73
C SER A 257 -4.88 24.28 10.24
N GLU A 258 -5.81 25.00 9.58
CA GLU A 258 -6.09 24.82 8.15
C GLU A 258 -4.85 25.01 7.26
N SER A 259 -4.01 25.99 7.59
CA SER A 259 -2.78 26.27 6.85
C SER A 259 -1.77 25.13 6.98
N LYS A 260 -1.61 24.61 8.21
CA LYS A 260 -0.71 23.47 8.47
C LYS A 260 -1.26 22.21 7.78
N LEU A 261 -2.57 21.93 7.89
CA LEU A 261 -3.21 20.80 7.20
C LEU A 261 -2.95 20.84 5.69
N LYS A 262 -3.22 21.96 5.03
CA LYS A 262 -2.99 22.12 3.58
C LYS A 262 -1.53 21.88 3.20
N LYS A 263 -0.59 22.44 3.96
CA LYS A 263 0.85 22.29 3.74
C LYS A 263 1.29 20.84 3.90
N ASP A 264 0.96 20.23 5.04
CA ASP A 264 1.42 18.90 5.41
C ASP A 264 0.77 17.83 4.51
N PHE A 265 -0.51 17.99 4.18
CA PHE A 265 -1.21 17.09 3.26
C PHE A 265 -0.57 17.12 1.85
N LYS A 266 -0.31 18.31 1.31
CA LYS A 266 0.37 18.46 0.02
C LYS A 266 1.78 17.88 0.06
N LEU A 267 2.49 18.03 1.18
CA LEU A 267 3.82 17.47 1.36
C LEU A 267 3.80 15.93 1.34
N ILE A 268 2.83 15.32 2.01
CA ILE A 268 2.72 13.87 2.14
C ILE A 268 2.15 13.24 0.85
N TYR A 269 1.03 13.79 0.33
CA TYR A 269 0.29 13.19 -0.79
C TYR A 269 0.59 13.80 -2.15
N GLY A 270 1.43 14.84 -2.22
CA GLY A 270 1.87 15.47 -3.47
C GLY A 270 0.82 16.38 -4.12
N ALA A 271 -0.39 16.48 -3.57
CA ALA A 271 -1.49 17.27 -4.11
C ALA A 271 -2.29 17.97 -3.00
N PRO A 272 -2.95 19.09 -3.28
CA PRO A 272 -3.93 19.68 -2.36
C PRO A 272 -5.06 18.70 -2.02
N VAL A 273 -5.64 18.84 -0.81
CA VAL A 273 -6.65 17.91 -0.26
C VAL A 273 -7.77 17.59 -1.24
N TYR A 274 -8.40 18.62 -1.84
CA TYR A 274 -9.51 18.40 -2.76
C TYR A 274 -9.09 17.89 -4.13
N GLU A 275 -7.90 18.24 -4.60
CA GLU A 275 -7.36 17.68 -5.83
C GLU A 275 -7.08 16.18 -5.66
N TYR A 276 -6.50 15.81 -4.52
CA TYR A 276 -6.29 14.41 -4.16
C TYR A 276 -7.61 13.63 -4.10
N PHE A 277 -8.60 14.18 -3.36
CA PHE A 277 -9.93 13.57 -3.26
C PHE A 277 -10.58 13.40 -4.64
N GLN A 278 -10.48 14.41 -5.49
CA GLN A 278 -11.02 14.35 -6.84
C GLN A 278 -10.36 13.25 -7.69
N LYS A 279 -9.04 13.08 -7.58
CA LYS A 279 -8.31 11.99 -8.26
C LYS A 279 -8.79 10.61 -7.80
N VAL A 280 -8.96 10.41 -6.49
CA VAL A 280 -9.48 9.16 -5.93
C VAL A 280 -10.88 8.86 -6.48
N ARG A 281 -11.77 9.86 -6.52
CA ARG A 281 -13.13 9.72 -7.08
C ARG A 281 -13.12 9.38 -8.57
N MET A 282 -12.27 10.03 -9.35
CA MET A 282 -12.15 9.75 -10.79
C MET A 282 -11.58 8.34 -11.04
N GLN A 283 -10.67 7.88 -10.20
CA GLN A 283 -10.18 6.50 -10.29
C GLN A 283 -11.31 5.49 -10.03
N ALA A 284 -12.08 5.65 -8.97
CA ALA A 284 -13.21 4.77 -8.68
C ALA A 284 -14.29 4.81 -9.80
N ALA A 285 -14.52 6.00 -10.39
CA ALA A 285 -15.37 6.12 -11.55
C ALA A 285 -14.88 5.28 -12.73
N ARG A 286 -13.58 5.38 -13.03
CA ARG A 286 -12.96 4.59 -14.10
C ARG A 286 -13.11 3.09 -13.86
N ASP A 287 -12.83 2.64 -12.64
CA ASP A 287 -12.91 1.22 -12.30
C ASP A 287 -14.35 0.68 -12.45
N LYS A 288 -15.35 1.44 -12.01
CA LYS A 288 -16.77 1.09 -12.23
C LYS A 288 -17.17 1.04 -13.71
N LEU A 289 -16.66 1.97 -14.51
CA LEU A 289 -16.95 2.00 -15.96
C LEU A 289 -16.28 0.81 -16.68
N LEU A 290 -15.05 0.46 -16.32
CA LEU A 290 -14.33 -0.68 -16.87
C LEU A 290 -14.96 -2.03 -16.46
N ALA A 291 -15.56 -2.12 -15.29
CA ALA A 291 -16.31 -3.31 -14.86
C ALA A 291 -17.57 -3.57 -15.72
N GLY A 292 -18.00 -2.62 -16.54
CA GLY A 292 -19.07 -2.79 -17.54
C GLY A 292 -20.50 -2.89 -16.99
N ASN A 293 -20.67 -2.86 -15.67
CA ASN A 293 -21.97 -3.06 -15.00
C ASN A 293 -22.75 -1.75 -14.76
N HIS A 294 -22.17 -0.61 -15.13
CA HIS A 294 -22.74 0.72 -14.87
C HIS A 294 -22.62 1.62 -16.10
N SER A 295 -23.67 2.37 -16.37
CA SER A 295 -23.62 3.42 -17.39
C SER A 295 -22.84 4.64 -16.92
N VAL A 296 -22.34 5.44 -17.85
CA VAL A 296 -21.66 6.72 -17.54
C VAL A 296 -22.54 7.64 -16.68
N LYS A 297 -23.85 7.64 -16.93
CA LYS A 297 -24.80 8.45 -16.19
C LYS A 297 -24.96 7.98 -14.75
N GLU A 298 -25.06 6.68 -14.53
CA GLU A 298 -25.18 6.09 -13.18
C GLU A 298 -23.94 6.40 -12.35
N VAL A 299 -22.73 6.17 -12.89
CA VAL A 299 -21.48 6.48 -12.19
C VAL A 299 -21.36 7.97 -11.87
N ALA A 300 -21.74 8.85 -12.82
CA ALA A 300 -21.73 10.29 -12.57
C ALA A 300 -22.69 10.69 -11.44
N MET A 301 -23.91 10.13 -11.43
CA MET A 301 -24.91 10.40 -10.38
C MET A 301 -24.47 9.88 -9.02
N GLU A 302 -23.93 8.68 -8.93
CA GLU A 302 -23.39 8.13 -7.69
C GLU A 302 -22.27 9.00 -7.09
N LEU A 303 -21.43 9.57 -7.95
CA LEU A 303 -20.40 10.54 -7.54
C LEU A 303 -20.96 11.95 -7.33
N GLY A 304 -22.28 12.14 -7.28
CA GLY A 304 -22.92 13.42 -6.97
C GLY A 304 -22.80 14.49 -8.06
N TYR A 305 -22.48 14.11 -9.30
CA TYR A 305 -22.48 15.04 -10.41
C TYR A 305 -23.92 15.27 -10.91
N SER A 306 -24.41 16.48 -10.72
CA SER A 306 -25.72 16.91 -11.27
C SER A 306 -25.69 17.11 -12.78
N ASN A 307 -24.51 17.27 -13.38
CA ASN A 307 -24.29 17.50 -14.80
C ASN A 307 -23.24 16.52 -15.36
N LEU A 308 -23.69 15.70 -16.31
CA LEU A 308 -22.85 14.72 -16.99
C LEU A 308 -21.66 15.34 -17.74
N SER A 309 -21.82 16.58 -18.26
CA SER A 309 -20.73 17.29 -18.92
C SER A 309 -19.59 17.59 -17.95
N ASN A 310 -19.88 18.00 -16.71
CA ASN A 310 -18.87 18.26 -15.69
C ASN A 310 -18.12 16.99 -15.27
N PHE A 311 -18.83 15.87 -15.16
CA PHE A 311 -18.21 14.57 -14.93
C PHE A 311 -17.28 14.17 -16.09
N THR A 312 -17.76 14.31 -17.32
CA THR A 312 -16.98 14.00 -18.53
C THR A 312 -15.71 14.83 -18.62
N ILE A 313 -15.79 16.14 -18.29
CA ILE A 313 -14.63 17.03 -18.26
C ILE A 313 -13.64 16.60 -17.17
N ALA A 314 -14.12 16.29 -15.96
CA ALA A 314 -13.28 15.84 -14.85
C ALA A 314 -12.55 14.55 -15.18
N LEU A 315 -13.26 13.54 -15.71
CA LEU A 315 -12.68 12.26 -16.08
C LEU A 315 -11.68 12.38 -17.25
N LYS A 316 -12.03 13.18 -18.27
CA LYS A 316 -11.10 13.46 -19.38
C LYS A 316 -9.85 14.21 -18.92
N LYS A 317 -9.97 15.14 -17.97
CA LYS A 317 -8.83 15.86 -17.39
C LYS A 317 -7.87 14.89 -16.68
N GLU A 318 -8.40 13.89 -15.97
CA GLU A 318 -7.58 12.95 -15.19
C GLU A 318 -6.94 11.86 -16.07
N PHE A 319 -7.68 11.31 -17.05
CA PHE A 319 -7.22 10.14 -17.83
C PHE A 319 -6.94 10.43 -19.31
N GLY A 320 -7.19 11.63 -19.79
CA GLY A 320 -7.04 11.96 -21.21
C GLY A 320 -8.11 11.33 -22.12
N LEU A 321 -9.03 10.52 -21.58
CA LEU A 321 -10.03 9.74 -22.30
C LEU A 321 -11.46 10.16 -21.96
N LEU A 322 -12.36 10.02 -22.92
CA LEU A 322 -13.80 10.20 -22.66
C LEU A 322 -14.37 8.97 -21.94
N PRO A 323 -15.39 9.13 -21.06
CA PRO A 323 -16.04 8.00 -20.37
C PRO A 323 -16.52 6.90 -21.31
N SER A 324 -17.04 7.26 -22.50
CA SER A 324 -17.51 6.32 -23.51
C SER A 324 -16.40 5.42 -24.08
N LYS A 325 -15.13 5.83 -23.99
CA LYS A 325 -13.99 5.02 -24.41
C LYS A 325 -13.58 3.99 -23.37
N LEU A 326 -14.01 4.16 -22.13
CA LEU A 326 -13.78 3.21 -21.03
C LEU A 326 -14.81 2.07 -21.03
N LEU A 327 -15.97 2.28 -21.66
CA LEU A 327 -17.03 1.26 -21.78
C LEU A 327 -16.81 0.29 -22.94
N THR A 328 -15.86 0.56 -23.83
CA THR A 328 -15.58 -0.32 -24.99
C THR A 328 -14.42 -1.23 -24.62
N PRO A 329 -14.61 -2.55 -24.51
CA PRO A 329 -13.48 -3.47 -24.46
C PRO A 329 -12.62 -3.26 -25.71
N CYS A 330 -11.33 -3.09 -25.54
CA CYS A 330 -10.38 -3.09 -26.65
C CYS A 330 -10.29 -4.47 -27.26
#